data_379fd93914a8c4347ab7e1a0af85200b
#
_entry.id   379fd93914a8c4347ab7e1a0af85200b
#
_cell.length_a   1.000
_cell.length_b   1.000
_cell.length_c   1.000
_cell.angle_alpha   90.00
_cell.angle_beta   90.00
_cell.angle_gamma   90.00
#
_symmetry.space_group_name_H-M   'P 1'
#
loop_
_entity.id
_entity.type
_entity.pdbx_description
1 polymer ?
#
loop_
_entity_poly.entity_id
_entity_poly.type
_entity_poly.pdbx_seq_one_letter_code
_entity_poly.pdbx_strand_id
1 'polypeptide(L)'
;AVCGASFTEKESRAARRLIRLGALVLPEAYKKAPASFEEAAFCKTCCANDYMIPGLELNEDGVCPVCTHYHTLIKHPNVIPVLSSIPKSKNADYDAAVFYTGGKDSSFLLYYLSRIRKLRVLALTWDLPYLSENARRSIKRAEECLPGVTFLMKKAPDSALTKIYRKSYALQENTCICPSVAYVLF
;
A
#
# COMPACT_ATOMS: atom_id res chain seq x y z
N ALA A 1 -26.15 -1.63 -15.88
CA ALA A 1 -26.93 -2.50 -16.76
C ALA A 1 -26.70 -2.07 -18.21
N VAL A 2 -25.94 -2.84 -18.98
CA VAL A 2 -25.80 -2.65 -20.44
C VAL A 2 -26.86 -3.55 -21.07
N CYS A 3 -28.09 -3.06 -21.08
CA CYS A 3 -29.20 -3.79 -21.70
C CYS A 3 -29.20 -3.47 -23.20
N GLY A 4 -29.04 -4.48 -24.05
CA GLY A 4 -29.30 -4.41 -25.48
C GLY A 4 -28.16 -4.02 -26.41
N ALA A 5 -26.91 -3.93 -25.96
CA ALA A 5 -25.77 -3.70 -26.83
C ALA A 5 -25.22 -5.02 -27.40
N SER A 6 -25.09 -5.12 -28.73
CA SER A 6 -24.34 -6.21 -29.36
C SER A 6 -22.84 -5.97 -29.18
N PHE A 7 -22.14 -6.89 -28.53
CA PHE A 7 -20.70 -6.80 -28.34
C PHE A 7 -19.95 -7.41 -29.54
N THR A 8 -18.87 -6.77 -29.94
CA THR A 8 -17.90 -7.39 -30.85
C THR A 8 -17.24 -8.59 -30.17
N GLU A 9 -16.62 -9.46 -30.97
CA GLU A 9 -15.93 -10.65 -30.42
C GLU A 9 -14.82 -10.27 -29.42
N LYS A 10 -14.11 -9.16 -29.66
CA LYS A 10 -13.06 -8.63 -28.78
C LYS A 10 -13.63 -8.18 -27.44
N GLU A 11 -14.75 -7.44 -27.46
CA GLU A 11 -15.44 -6.98 -26.24
C GLU A 11 -16.04 -8.15 -25.46
N SER A 12 -16.62 -9.13 -26.12
CA SER A 12 -17.13 -10.34 -25.50
C SER A 12 -16.02 -11.16 -24.82
N ARG A 13 -14.82 -11.21 -25.39
CA ARG A 13 -13.65 -11.86 -24.79
C ARG A 13 -13.17 -11.09 -23.55
N ALA A 14 -13.13 -9.75 -23.62
CA ALA A 14 -12.79 -8.90 -22.49
C ALA A 14 -13.80 -9.04 -21.35
N ALA A 15 -15.10 -9.01 -21.65
CA ALA A 15 -16.16 -9.20 -20.66
C ALA A 15 -16.05 -10.56 -19.96
N ARG A 16 -15.86 -11.65 -20.70
CA ARG A 16 -15.64 -12.99 -20.11
C ARG A 16 -14.42 -13.05 -19.19
N ARG A 17 -13.34 -12.33 -19.53
CA ARG A 17 -12.16 -12.23 -18.67
C ARG A 17 -12.47 -11.48 -17.38
N LEU A 18 -13.19 -10.35 -17.46
CA LEU A 18 -13.59 -9.56 -16.30
C LEU A 18 -14.55 -10.32 -15.38
N ILE A 19 -15.49 -11.09 -15.93
CA ILE A 19 -16.37 -11.96 -15.16
C ILE A 19 -15.55 -13.02 -14.40
N ARG A 20 -14.60 -13.68 -15.07
CA ARG A 20 -13.71 -14.67 -14.41
C ARG A 20 -12.86 -14.08 -13.30
N LEU A 21 -12.50 -12.80 -13.40
CA LEU A 21 -11.74 -12.07 -12.38
C LEU A 21 -12.62 -11.48 -11.27
N GLY A 22 -13.95 -11.68 -11.33
CA GLY A 22 -14.89 -11.08 -10.39
C GLY A 22 -15.03 -9.54 -10.52
N ALA A 23 -14.43 -8.93 -11.55
CA ALA A 23 -14.56 -7.50 -11.82
C ALA A 23 -15.89 -7.11 -12.47
N LEU A 24 -16.58 -8.06 -13.08
CA LEU A 24 -17.96 -7.96 -13.54
C LEU A 24 -18.77 -9.08 -12.92
N VAL A 25 -19.93 -8.74 -12.37
CA VAL A 25 -20.89 -9.70 -11.83
C VAL A 25 -22.25 -9.49 -12.50
N LEU A 26 -23.05 -10.54 -12.54
CA LEU A 26 -24.43 -10.41 -12.99
C LEU A 26 -25.23 -9.53 -12.02
N PRO A 27 -26.24 -8.78 -12.50
CA PRO A 27 -27.01 -7.90 -11.62
C PRO A 27 -27.62 -8.60 -10.41
N GLU A 28 -28.07 -9.85 -10.57
CA GLU A 28 -28.62 -10.69 -9.52
C GLU A 28 -27.56 -11.16 -8.48
N ALA A 29 -26.30 -11.23 -8.89
CA ALA A 29 -25.18 -11.58 -8.02
C ALA A 29 -24.53 -10.35 -7.35
N TYR A 30 -24.98 -9.13 -7.69
CA TYR A 30 -24.46 -7.90 -7.13
C TYR A 30 -25.00 -7.69 -5.72
N LYS A 31 -24.11 -7.75 -4.74
CA LYS A 31 -24.44 -7.43 -3.35
C LYS A 31 -24.13 -5.95 -3.11
N LYS A 32 -25.13 -5.23 -2.63
CA LYS A 32 -24.97 -3.81 -2.26
C LYS A 32 -24.23 -3.70 -0.94
N ALA A 33 -23.41 -2.67 -0.83
CA ALA A 33 -22.87 -2.27 0.46
C ALA A 33 -24.01 -1.78 1.38
N PRO A 34 -23.85 -1.81 2.71
CA PRO A 34 -24.71 -1.12 3.65
C PRO A 34 -24.86 0.37 3.32
N ALA A 35 -25.93 1.01 3.78
CA ALA A 35 -26.20 2.42 3.47
C ALA A 35 -25.16 3.36 4.08
N SER A 36 -24.59 2.99 5.22
CA SER A 36 -23.58 3.78 5.92
C SER A 36 -22.47 2.88 6.49
N PHE A 37 -21.36 3.51 6.85
CA PHE A 37 -20.23 2.82 7.49
C PHE A 37 -20.58 2.27 8.89
N GLU A 38 -21.48 2.95 9.59
CA GLU A 38 -21.97 2.57 10.93
C GLU A 38 -22.80 1.27 10.89
N GLU A 39 -23.43 0.99 9.75
CA GLU A 39 -24.22 -0.23 9.54
C GLU A 39 -23.36 -1.42 9.06
N ALA A 40 -22.08 -1.18 8.81
CA ALA A 40 -21.19 -2.20 8.26
C ALA A 40 -20.90 -3.34 9.23
N ALA A 41 -20.88 -4.57 8.73
CA ALA A 41 -20.43 -5.73 9.46
C ALA A 41 -18.90 -5.85 9.38
N PHE A 42 -18.22 -5.78 10.52
CA PHE A 42 -16.77 -5.80 10.62
C PHE A 42 -16.23 -7.18 10.98
N CYS A 43 -15.18 -7.60 10.27
CA CYS A 43 -14.40 -8.76 10.68
C CYS A 43 -13.70 -8.49 12.02
N LYS A 44 -13.91 -9.36 13.00
CA LYS A 44 -13.31 -9.25 14.35
C LYS A 44 -11.78 -9.33 14.35
N THR A 45 -11.18 -9.88 13.30
CA THR A 45 -9.72 -10.08 13.23
C THR A 45 -8.98 -8.97 12.49
N CYS A 46 -9.46 -8.53 11.30
CA CYS A 46 -8.74 -7.58 10.45
C CYS A 46 -9.51 -6.29 10.16
N CYS A 47 -10.71 -6.13 10.71
CA CYS A 47 -11.60 -4.98 10.49
C CYS A 47 -12.06 -4.77 9.03
N ALA A 48 -11.84 -5.74 8.11
CA ALA A 48 -12.48 -5.73 6.81
C ALA A 48 -14.00 -5.73 7.00
N ASN A 49 -14.72 -5.00 6.16
CA ASN A 49 -16.16 -4.83 6.31
C ASN A 49 -16.86 -4.82 4.94
N ASP A 50 -18.17 -5.07 4.96
CA ASP A 50 -18.99 -5.17 3.76
C ASP A 50 -19.35 -3.80 3.14
N TYR A 51 -19.13 -2.70 3.84
CA TYR A 51 -19.23 -1.37 3.27
C TYR A 51 -18.11 -1.07 2.29
N MET A 52 -16.88 -1.43 2.64
CA MET A 52 -15.71 -1.24 1.77
C MET A 52 -15.53 -2.38 0.76
N ILE A 53 -16.02 -3.57 1.09
CA ILE A 53 -15.95 -4.78 0.26
C ILE A 53 -17.37 -5.32 0.10
N PRO A 54 -18.17 -4.76 -0.83
CA PRO A 54 -19.56 -5.18 -1.00
C PRO A 54 -19.68 -6.68 -1.23
N GLY A 55 -20.53 -7.34 -0.43
CA GLY A 55 -20.70 -8.78 -0.48
C GLY A 55 -19.70 -9.59 0.35
N LEU A 56 -18.88 -8.95 1.18
CA LEU A 56 -18.09 -9.65 2.18
C LEU A 56 -19.02 -10.40 3.14
N GLU A 57 -18.87 -11.71 3.22
CA GLU A 57 -19.60 -12.55 4.16
C GLU A 57 -18.69 -12.92 5.34
N LEU A 58 -19.18 -12.73 6.53
CA LEU A 58 -18.51 -13.17 7.75
C LEU A 58 -19.07 -14.53 8.16
N ASN A 59 -18.23 -15.42 8.69
CA ASN A 59 -18.69 -16.69 9.26
C ASN A 59 -19.43 -16.46 10.59
N GLU A 60 -19.91 -17.53 11.22
CA GLU A 60 -20.64 -17.49 12.50
C GLU A 60 -19.83 -16.85 13.64
N ASP A 61 -18.49 -16.92 13.57
CA ASP A 61 -17.59 -16.28 14.54
C ASP A 61 -17.38 -14.79 14.24
N GLY A 62 -17.92 -14.25 13.15
CA GLY A 62 -17.72 -12.89 12.70
C GLY A 62 -16.35 -12.65 12.05
N VAL A 63 -15.78 -13.67 11.42
CA VAL A 63 -14.45 -13.62 10.77
C VAL A 63 -14.58 -13.74 9.26
N CYS A 64 -13.85 -12.91 8.51
CA CYS A 64 -13.90 -12.92 7.05
C CYS A 64 -13.16 -14.14 6.46
N PRO A 65 -13.49 -14.55 5.20
CA PRO A 65 -12.86 -15.72 4.56
C PRO A 65 -11.33 -15.62 4.49
N VAL A 66 -10.77 -14.42 4.32
CA VAL A 66 -9.32 -14.23 4.30
C VAL A 66 -8.70 -14.58 5.65
N CYS A 67 -9.26 -14.09 6.74
CA CYS A 67 -8.76 -14.40 8.08
C CYS A 67 -8.98 -15.87 8.46
N THR A 68 -10.12 -16.46 8.07
CA THR A 68 -10.39 -17.87 8.30
C THR A 68 -9.33 -18.77 7.65
N HIS A 69 -8.88 -18.42 6.44
CA HIS A 69 -7.89 -19.21 5.69
C HIS A 69 -6.45 -18.70 5.85
N TYR A 70 -6.22 -17.60 6.57
CA TYR A 70 -4.92 -16.94 6.67
C TYR A 70 -3.79 -17.91 7.09
N HIS A 71 -4.02 -18.71 8.11
CA HIS A 71 -3.02 -19.65 8.62
C HIS A 71 -2.76 -20.85 7.70
N THR A 72 -3.69 -21.12 6.78
CA THR A 72 -3.57 -22.25 5.83
C THR A 72 -2.94 -21.82 4.50
N LEU A 73 -3.14 -20.57 4.10
CA LEU A 73 -2.73 -20.08 2.78
C LEU A 73 -1.37 -19.38 2.76
N ILE A 74 -0.92 -18.82 3.87
CA ILE A 74 0.25 -17.94 3.86
C ILE A 74 1.19 -18.30 5.02
N LYS A 75 2.26 -19.03 4.71
CA LYS A 75 3.45 -19.04 5.55
C LYS A 75 4.22 -17.74 5.27
N HIS A 76 3.89 -16.65 5.97
CA HIS A 76 4.71 -15.45 5.91
C HIS A 76 6.10 -15.75 6.48
N PRO A 77 7.16 -15.48 5.74
CA PRO A 77 8.49 -15.55 6.33
C PRO A 77 8.52 -14.57 7.51
N ASN A 78 8.92 -15.05 8.66
CA ASN A 78 9.13 -14.16 9.80
C ASN A 78 10.33 -13.25 9.49
N VAL A 79 10.08 -11.97 9.18
CA VAL A 79 11.11 -10.98 8.84
C VAL A 79 11.85 -10.43 10.07
N ILE A 80 11.34 -10.65 11.27
CA ILE A 80 11.98 -10.14 12.50
C ILE A 80 13.40 -10.69 12.70
N PRO A 81 13.71 -11.98 12.48
CA PRO A 81 15.08 -12.45 12.52
C PRO A 81 16.02 -11.72 11.55
N VAL A 82 15.56 -11.42 10.34
CA VAL A 82 16.34 -10.67 9.34
C VAL A 82 16.62 -9.26 9.84
N LEU A 83 15.61 -8.54 10.31
CA LEU A 83 15.77 -7.21 10.89
C LEU A 83 16.66 -7.24 12.14
N SER A 84 16.60 -8.34 12.90
CA SER A 84 17.44 -8.52 14.10
C SER A 84 18.92 -8.78 13.76
N SER A 85 19.23 -9.24 12.55
CA SER A 85 20.61 -9.53 12.12
C SER A 85 21.34 -8.31 11.55
N ILE A 86 20.67 -7.16 11.35
CA ILE A 86 21.31 -5.94 10.84
C ILE A 86 22.41 -5.49 11.81
N PRO A 87 23.69 -5.48 11.39
CA PRO A 87 24.79 -5.09 12.27
C PRO A 87 24.88 -3.57 12.42
N LYS A 88 25.48 -3.12 13.50
CA LYS A 88 25.94 -1.74 13.59
C LYS A 88 27.19 -1.54 12.76
N SER A 89 27.17 -0.56 11.88
CA SER A 89 28.35 -0.23 11.08
C SER A 89 29.40 0.51 11.92
N LYS A 90 30.68 0.15 11.73
CA LYS A 90 31.81 0.86 12.33
C LYS A 90 32.29 2.05 11.48
N ASN A 91 32.07 1.98 10.17
CA ASN A 91 32.67 2.87 9.17
C ASN A 91 31.63 3.72 8.40
N ALA A 92 30.37 3.64 8.73
CA ALA A 92 29.30 4.44 8.09
C ALA A 92 28.57 5.28 9.13
N ASP A 93 28.04 6.43 8.70
CA ASP A 93 27.26 7.32 9.55
C ASP A 93 25.95 6.69 9.99
N TYR A 94 25.39 5.80 9.17
CA TYR A 94 24.11 5.10 9.40
C TYR A 94 24.29 3.58 9.32
N ASP A 95 23.50 2.88 10.13
CA ASP A 95 23.45 1.41 10.14
C ASP A 95 22.39 0.89 9.16
N ALA A 96 21.38 1.70 8.87
CA ALA A 96 20.31 1.37 7.93
C ALA A 96 19.71 2.62 7.27
N ALA A 97 19.25 2.47 6.03
CA ALA A 97 18.44 3.46 5.35
C ALA A 97 17.05 2.89 5.07
N VAL A 98 16.01 3.70 5.23
CA VAL A 98 14.61 3.31 5.05
C VAL A 98 13.92 4.31 4.13
N PHE A 99 13.34 3.84 3.02
CA PHE A 99 12.41 4.67 2.26
C PHE A 99 11.13 4.90 3.07
N TYR A 100 10.88 6.16 3.41
CA TYR A 100 9.83 6.55 4.31
C TYR A 100 8.79 7.44 3.62
N THR A 101 7.56 6.99 3.61
CA THR A 101 6.44 7.67 2.92
C THR A 101 5.36 8.18 3.89
N GLY A 102 5.57 8.06 5.20
CA GLY A 102 4.56 8.37 6.20
C GLY A 102 3.48 7.29 6.38
N GLY A 103 3.62 6.14 5.71
CA GLY A 103 2.71 5.00 5.83
C GLY A 103 2.99 4.15 7.08
N LYS A 104 2.02 3.34 7.50
CA LYS A 104 2.10 2.52 8.74
C LYS A 104 3.29 1.57 8.76
N ASP A 105 3.59 0.90 7.64
CA ASP A 105 4.63 -0.14 7.58
C ASP A 105 6.03 0.48 7.72
N SER A 106 6.30 1.54 6.97
CA SER A 106 7.57 2.26 7.06
C SER A 106 7.73 2.99 8.41
N SER A 107 6.65 3.48 9.01
CA SER A 107 6.68 4.05 10.37
C SER A 107 7.02 3.01 11.43
N PHE A 108 6.42 1.80 11.34
CA PHE A 108 6.79 0.70 12.23
C PHE A 108 8.25 0.31 12.05
N LEU A 109 8.74 0.23 10.81
CA LEU A 109 10.12 -0.12 10.51
C LEU A 109 11.10 0.91 11.11
N LEU A 110 10.83 2.21 10.95
CA LEU A 110 11.64 3.26 11.58
C LEU A 110 11.66 3.14 13.11
N TYR A 111 10.50 2.94 13.72
CA TYR A 111 10.40 2.73 15.17
C TYR A 111 11.18 1.50 15.61
N TYR A 112 11.00 0.37 14.94
CA TYR A 112 11.68 -0.88 15.27
C TYR A 112 13.20 -0.74 15.19
N LEU A 113 13.72 -0.23 14.07
CA LEU A 113 15.16 -0.08 13.87
C LEU A 113 15.78 0.93 14.84
N SER A 114 15.14 2.08 15.03
CA SER A 114 15.71 3.16 15.86
C SER A 114 15.49 2.93 17.34
N ARG A 115 14.27 2.56 17.78
CA ARG A 115 13.93 2.46 19.21
C ARG A 115 14.21 1.08 19.81
N ILE A 116 13.88 0.01 19.08
CA ILE A 116 14.06 -1.34 19.58
C ILE A 116 15.48 -1.82 19.32
N ARG A 117 15.98 -1.66 18.08
CA ARG A 117 17.31 -2.10 17.70
C ARG A 117 18.43 -1.10 18.05
N LYS A 118 18.07 0.14 18.36
CA LYS A 118 19.02 1.23 18.68
C LYS A 118 20.06 1.44 17.55
N LEU A 119 19.62 1.32 16.29
CA LEU A 119 20.42 1.60 15.12
C LEU A 119 20.36 3.08 14.75
N ARG A 120 21.42 3.58 14.10
CA ARG A 120 21.44 4.90 13.46
C ARG A 120 20.72 4.76 12.11
N VAL A 121 19.56 5.40 11.97
CA VAL A 121 18.69 5.21 10.81
C VAL A 121 18.58 6.48 10.01
N LEU A 122 18.75 6.36 8.68
CA LEU A 122 18.46 7.40 7.72
C LEU A 122 17.09 7.14 7.07
N ALA A 123 16.14 8.03 7.29
CA ALA A 123 14.83 7.99 6.64
C ALA A 123 14.87 8.83 5.36
N LEU A 124 14.62 8.19 4.22
CA LEU A 124 14.66 8.81 2.89
C LEU A 124 13.23 9.06 2.41
N THR A 125 12.85 10.32 2.26
CA THR A 125 11.52 10.70 1.79
C THR A 125 11.59 11.45 0.47
N TRP A 126 10.90 10.95 -0.51
CA TRP A 126 10.65 11.69 -1.73
C TRP A 126 9.44 12.63 -1.53
N ASP A 127 9.66 13.94 -1.57
CA ASP A 127 8.60 14.95 -1.54
C ASP A 127 7.88 15.00 -2.89
N LEU A 128 6.81 14.20 -2.98
CA LEU A 128 5.93 14.17 -4.14
C LEU A 128 4.98 15.37 -4.13
N PRO A 129 4.70 16.00 -5.29
CA PRO A 129 3.69 17.06 -5.40
C PRO A 129 2.31 16.62 -4.93
N TYR A 130 2.02 15.31 -5.03
CA TYR A 130 0.74 14.68 -4.70
C TYR A 130 0.73 14.01 -3.32
N LEU A 131 1.74 14.24 -2.51
CA LEU A 131 1.78 13.68 -1.15
C LEU A 131 0.61 14.24 -0.33
N SER A 132 -0.22 13.36 0.20
CA SER A 132 -1.39 13.77 0.97
C SER A 132 -1.00 14.54 2.23
N GLU A 133 -1.89 15.41 2.69
CA GLU A 133 -1.66 16.17 3.92
C GLU A 133 -1.52 15.24 5.14
N ASN A 134 -2.25 14.12 5.16
CA ASN A 134 -2.11 13.10 6.19
C ASN A 134 -0.71 12.48 6.20
N ALA A 135 -0.14 12.19 5.02
CA ALA A 135 1.22 11.68 4.93
C ALA A 135 2.24 12.72 5.40
N ARG A 136 2.08 14.00 5.03
CA ARG A 136 2.94 15.10 5.51
C ARG A 136 2.88 15.24 7.04
N ARG A 137 1.68 15.18 7.63
CA ARG A 137 1.52 15.20 9.09
C ARG A 137 2.18 13.99 9.76
N SER A 138 2.04 12.81 9.16
CA SER A 138 2.68 11.58 9.67
C SER A 138 4.21 11.68 9.65
N ILE A 139 4.79 12.22 8.58
CA ILE A 139 6.24 12.44 8.47
C ILE A 139 6.72 13.41 9.55
N LYS A 140 6.07 14.57 9.67
CA LYS A 140 6.40 15.55 10.70
C LYS A 140 6.30 14.96 12.10
N ARG A 141 5.25 14.19 12.38
CA ARG A 141 5.09 13.53 13.67
C ARG A 141 6.18 12.49 13.94
N ALA A 142 6.63 11.78 12.93
CA ALA A 142 7.74 10.84 13.08
C ALA A 142 9.05 11.56 13.38
N GLU A 143 9.34 12.69 12.75
CA GLU A 143 10.50 13.54 13.08
C GLU A 143 10.49 13.98 14.55
N GLU A 144 9.35 14.43 15.06
CA GLU A 144 9.18 14.83 16.45
C GLU A 144 9.35 13.65 17.42
N CYS A 145 8.83 12.48 17.08
CA CYS A 145 8.81 11.31 17.97
C CYS A 145 10.08 10.47 17.92
N LEU A 146 10.88 10.57 16.87
CA LEU A 146 12.07 9.74 16.64
C LEU A 146 13.36 10.59 16.49
N PRO A 147 13.80 11.33 17.53
CA PRO A 147 14.93 12.24 17.43
C PRO A 147 16.26 11.54 17.10
N GLY A 148 16.33 10.21 17.21
CA GLY A 148 17.51 9.41 16.81
C GLY A 148 17.52 8.97 15.35
N VAL A 149 16.54 9.40 14.54
CA VAL A 149 16.46 9.15 13.11
C VAL A 149 16.80 10.42 12.35
N THR A 150 17.67 10.33 11.36
CA THR A 150 17.94 11.43 10.43
C THR A 150 16.95 11.37 9.28
N PHE A 151 16.19 12.42 9.05
CA PHE A 151 15.23 12.51 7.96
C PHE A 151 15.82 13.33 6.81
N LEU A 152 15.89 12.74 5.63
CA LEU A 152 16.32 13.39 4.40
C LEU A 152 15.16 13.40 3.41
N MET A 153 14.65 14.59 3.12
CA MET A 153 13.59 14.79 2.14
C MET A 153 14.16 15.42 0.87
N LYS A 154 13.89 14.81 -0.29
CA LYS A 154 14.27 15.35 -1.60
C LYS A 154 13.06 15.53 -2.49
N LYS A 155 13.08 16.60 -3.29
CA LYS A 155 12.08 16.93 -4.30
C LYS A 155 12.69 16.81 -5.69
N ALA A 156 12.01 16.11 -6.60
CA ALA A 156 12.34 16.15 -8.02
C ALA A 156 11.74 17.41 -8.65
N PRO A 157 12.41 18.04 -9.63
CA PRO A 157 11.83 19.17 -10.37
C PRO A 157 10.52 18.78 -11.06
N ASP A 158 9.49 19.62 -10.95
CA ASP A 158 8.16 19.33 -11.50
C ASP A 158 8.19 19.09 -13.02
N SER A 159 9.07 19.80 -13.75
CA SER A 159 9.29 19.60 -15.17
C SER A 159 9.87 18.21 -15.51
N ALA A 160 10.74 17.69 -14.66
CA ALA A 160 11.29 16.35 -14.81
C ALA A 160 10.21 15.29 -14.57
N LEU A 161 9.42 15.46 -13.50
CA LEU A 161 8.31 14.54 -13.19
C LEU A 161 7.28 14.47 -14.31
N THR A 162 6.89 15.62 -14.86
CA THR A 162 5.96 15.66 -15.99
C THR A 162 6.48 14.89 -17.21
N LYS A 163 7.76 15.05 -17.55
CA LYS A 163 8.39 14.31 -18.66
C LYS A 163 8.42 12.80 -18.37
N ILE A 164 8.78 12.41 -17.16
CA ILE A 164 8.87 11.01 -16.74
C ILE A 164 7.48 10.36 -16.82
N TYR A 165 6.45 10.97 -16.26
CA TYR A 165 5.09 10.42 -16.28
C TYR A 165 4.53 10.31 -17.70
N ARG A 166 4.72 11.34 -18.55
CA ARG A 166 4.30 11.27 -19.96
C ARG A 166 5.00 10.13 -20.70
N LYS A 167 6.30 9.96 -20.49
CA LYS A 167 7.08 8.89 -21.14
C LYS A 167 6.67 7.52 -20.63
N SER A 168 6.47 7.36 -19.32
CA SER A 168 5.99 6.12 -18.72
C SER A 168 4.61 5.73 -19.28
N TYR A 169 3.68 6.67 -19.34
CA TYR A 169 2.36 6.42 -19.90
C TYR A 169 2.42 6.02 -21.37
N ALA A 170 3.23 6.70 -22.17
CA ALA A 170 3.37 6.40 -23.59
C ALA A 170 3.99 5.01 -23.86
N LEU A 171 4.86 4.52 -22.97
CA LEU A 171 5.55 3.24 -23.14
C LEU A 171 4.80 2.04 -22.56
N GLN A 172 4.07 2.21 -21.48
CA GLN A 172 3.48 1.10 -20.73
C GLN A 172 2.03 1.35 -20.27
N GLU A 173 1.41 2.42 -20.74
CA GLU A 173 0.04 2.81 -20.37
C GLU A 173 -0.17 2.93 -18.85
N ASN A 174 0.91 3.18 -18.12
CA ASN A 174 0.92 3.29 -16.67
C ASN A 174 1.87 4.41 -16.23
N THR A 175 1.43 5.20 -15.25
CA THR A 175 2.22 6.28 -14.64
C THR A 175 2.88 5.88 -13.32
N CYS A 176 2.61 4.69 -12.80
CA CYS A 176 3.11 4.25 -11.50
C CYS A 176 4.58 3.82 -11.55
N ILE A 177 5.47 4.80 -11.49
CA ILE A 177 6.93 4.63 -11.49
C ILE A 177 7.58 5.15 -10.19
N CYS A 178 6.77 5.44 -9.17
CA CYS A 178 7.23 6.06 -7.92
C CYS A 178 8.43 5.35 -7.26
N PRO A 179 8.47 4.02 -7.13
CA PRO A 179 9.64 3.36 -6.56
C PRO A 179 10.92 3.63 -7.35
N SER A 180 10.86 3.53 -8.69
CA SER A 180 12.03 3.73 -9.56
C SER A 180 12.60 5.15 -9.44
N VAL A 181 11.74 6.16 -9.38
CA VAL A 181 12.20 7.56 -9.20
C VAL A 181 12.80 7.76 -7.81
N ALA A 182 12.23 7.17 -6.77
CA ALA A 182 12.80 7.26 -5.43
C ALA A 182 14.21 6.66 -5.37
N TYR A 183 14.45 5.51 -5.99
CA TYR A 183 15.78 4.89 -6.07
C TYR A 183 16.83 5.71 -6.85
N VAL A 184 16.40 6.56 -7.77
CA VAL A 184 17.31 7.43 -8.53
C VAL A 184 17.61 8.73 -7.78
N LEU A 185 16.72 9.18 -6.90
CA LEU A 185 16.88 10.42 -6.13
C LEU A 185 17.89 10.29 -4.99
N PHE A 186 18.07 9.09 -4.46
CA PHE A 186 18.90 8.78 -3.30
C PHE A 186 20.02 7.81 -3.63
#